data_fa649bb74d915be59a0edaf370ff53ec
#
_entry.id   fa649bb74d915be59a0edaf370ff53ec
#
_cell.length_a   1.000
_cell.length_b   1.000
_cell.length_c   1.000
_cell.angle_alpha   90.00
_cell.angle_beta   90.00
_cell.angle_gamma   90.00
#
_symmetry.space_group_name_H-M   'P 1'
#
loop_
_entity.id
_entity.type
_entity.pdbx_description
1 polymer ?
#
loop_
_entity_poly.entity_id
_entity_poly.type
_entity_poly.pdbx_seq_one_letter_code
_entity_poly.pdbx_strand_id
1 'polypeptide(L)'
;MRKSRYTEEQIVGMLKESEAGVATPELCRKHGVSQQTFYRWKAKYGGLEVSEAQRLRHLEEENGKLKQLVAEQALDIVGFKAVLSRKW
;
A
#
# COMPACT_ATOMS: atom_id res chain seq x y z
N MET A 1 4.15 5.22 11.00
CA MET A 1 4.34 4.83 9.61
C MET A 1 4.38 6.05 8.72
N ARG A 2 5.32 6.08 7.80
CA ARG A 2 5.50 7.23 6.93
C ARG A 2 4.46 7.24 5.82
N LYS A 3 3.81 8.38 5.61
CA LYS A 3 2.88 8.54 4.50
C LYS A 3 3.65 8.68 3.19
N SER A 4 3.07 8.21 2.11
CA SER A 4 3.60 8.43 0.79
C SER A 4 3.61 9.93 0.48
N ARG A 5 4.65 10.40 -0.21
CA ARG A 5 4.75 11.80 -0.63
C ARG A 5 3.84 12.10 -1.80
N TYR A 6 3.31 11.08 -2.45
CA TYR A 6 2.51 11.21 -3.66
C TYR A 6 1.15 10.58 -3.46
N THR A 7 0.14 11.26 -3.98
CA THR A 7 -1.23 10.73 -3.96
C THR A 7 -1.41 9.72 -5.08
N GLU A 8 -2.44 8.91 -5.01
CA GLU A 8 -2.77 7.96 -6.07
C GLU A 8 -3.05 8.69 -7.39
N GLU A 9 -3.66 9.87 -7.32
CA GLU A 9 -3.89 10.69 -8.50
C GLU A 9 -2.57 11.08 -9.17
N GLN A 10 -1.58 11.48 -8.38
CA GLN A 10 -0.27 11.84 -8.90
C GLN A 10 0.44 10.64 -9.50
N ILE A 11 0.38 9.51 -8.81
CA ILE A 11 1.03 8.27 -9.28
C ILE A 11 0.42 7.81 -10.60
N VAL A 12 -0.90 7.76 -10.68
CA VAL A 12 -1.60 7.36 -11.90
C VAL A 12 -1.27 8.34 -13.05
N GLY A 13 -1.21 9.64 -12.72
CA GLY A 13 -0.81 10.65 -13.70
C GLY A 13 0.58 10.41 -14.27
N MET A 14 1.53 10.07 -13.42
CA MET A 14 2.90 9.75 -13.88
C MET A 14 2.92 8.50 -14.76
N LEU A 15 2.15 7.48 -14.39
CA LEU A 15 2.08 6.25 -15.18
C LEU A 15 1.47 6.52 -16.55
N LYS A 16 0.48 7.42 -16.63
CA LYS A 16 -0.10 7.80 -17.91
C LYS A 16 0.88 8.57 -18.78
N GLU A 17 1.72 9.41 -18.19
CA GLU A 17 2.77 10.08 -18.93
C GLU A 17 3.74 9.06 -19.55
N SER A 18 4.07 8.02 -18.81
CA SER A 18 4.92 6.94 -19.31
C SER A 18 4.27 6.24 -20.51
N GLU A 19 2.98 5.95 -20.41
CA GLU A 19 2.23 5.33 -21.49
C GLU A 19 2.16 6.23 -22.72
N ALA A 20 2.18 7.53 -22.51
CA ALA A 20 2.16 8.50 -23.60
C ALA A 20 3.52 8.65 -24.28
N GLY A 21 4.56 7.97 -23.79
CA GLY A 21 5.85 7.92 -24.44
C GLY A 21 6.99 8.65 -23.75
N VAL A 22 6.76 9.23 -22.57
CA VAL A 22 7.82 9.87 -21.82
C VAL A 22 8.78 8.80 -21.28
N ALA A 23 10.08 8.97 -21.52
CA ALA A 23 11.08 8.01 -21.08
C ALA A 23 11.16 7.97 -19.56
N THR A 24 11.31 6.75 -19.01
CA THR A 24 11.33 6.56 -17.56
C THR A 24 12.38 7.41 -16.84
N PRO A 25 13.64 7.50 -17.27
CA PRO A 25 14.61 8.35 -16.59
C PRO A 25 14.21 9.81 -16.55
N GLU A 26 13.66 10.32 -17.65
CA GLU A 26 13.21 11.70 -17.74
C GLU A 26 12.02 11.95 -16.83
N LEU A 27 11.07 11.05 -16.84
CA LEU A 27 9.89 11.12 -16.00
C LEU A 27 10.26 11.14 -14.52
N CYS A 28 11.17 10.26 -14.12
CA CYS A 28 11.61 10.16 -12.74
C CYS A 28 12.34 11.42 -12.29
N ARG A 29 13.16 11.99 -13.16
CA ARG A 29 13.85 13.23 -12.85
C ARG A 29 12.88 14.39 -12.71
N LYS A 30 11.90 14.47 -13.60
CA LYS A 30 10.88 15.52 -13.56
C LYS A 30 10.09 15.50 -12.28
N HIS A 31 9.71 14.33 -11.81
CA HIS A 31 8.86 14.18 -10.62
C HIS A 31 9.64 13.94 -9.34
N GLY A 32 10.93 13.82 -9.40
CA GLY A 32 11.75 13.63 -8.21
C GLY A 32 11.60 12.26 -7.57
N VAL A 33 11.39 11.21 -8.36
CA VAL A 33 11.27 9.84 -7.86
C VAL A 33 12.36 8.97 -8.44
N SER A 34 12.72 7.91 -7.70
CA SER A 34 13.69 6.95 -8.20
C SER A 34 13.02 6.02 -9.22
N GLN A 35 13.82 5.47 -10.12
CA GLN A 35 13.31 4.52 -11.10
C GLN A 35 12.76 3.27 -10.41
N GLN A 36 13.40 2.86 -9.32
CA GLN A 36 12.93 1.71 -8.53
C GLN A 36 11.53 1.94 -7.99
N THR A 37 11.28 3.12 -7.44
CA THR A 37 9.95 3.48 -6.93
C THR A 37 8.94 3.53 -8.07
N PHE A 38 9.33 4.09 -9.20
CA PHE A 38 8.46 4.17 -10.36
C PHE A 38 8.05 2.78 -10.87
N TYR A 39 9.00 1.86 -10.97
CA TYR A 39 8.69 0.50 -11.41
C TYR A 39 7.79 -0.23 -10.42
N ARG A 40 7.97 0.03 -9.14
CA ARG A 40 7.10 -0.53 -8.11
C ARG A 40 5.68 -0.03 -8.27
N TRP A 41 5.53 1.27 -8.52
CA TRP A 41 4.21 1.86 -8.78
C TRP A 41 3.58 1.30 -10.05
N LYS A 42 4.37 1.10 -11.07
CA LYS A 42 3.89 0.54 -12.33
C LYS A 42 3.35 -0.87 -12.13
N ALA A 43 4.02 -1.67 -11.35
CA ALA A 43 3.56 -3.01 -11.04
C ALA A 43 2.27 -3.00 -10.22
N LYS A 44 2.13 -2.05 -9.30
CA LYS A 44 0.99 -1.98 -8.40
C LYS A 44 -0.22 -1.28 -9.00
N TYR A 45 0.01 -0.18 -9.69
CA TYR A 45 -1.09 0.69 -10.16
C TYR A 45 -1.23 0.75 -11.67
N GLY A 46 -0.37 0.08 -12.41
CA GLY A 46 -0.42 0.14 -13.87
C GLY A 46 -1.77 -0.31 -14.41
N GLY A 47 -2.35 0.48 -15.29
CA GLY A 47 -3.65 0.18 -15.88
C GLY A 47 -4.85 0.57 -15.04
N LEU A 48 -4.64 1.11 -13.83
CA LEU A 48 -5.75 1.52 -12.97
C LEU A 48 -6.12 2.99 -13.20
N GLU A 49 -7.38 3.29 -13.03
CA GLU A 49 -7.84 4.67 -12.94
C GLU A 49 -7.63 5.18 -11.51
N VAL A 50 -7.71 6.51 -11.32
CA VAL A 50 -7.47 7.13 -10.01
C VAL A 50 -8.39 6.54 -8.95
N SER A 51 -9.67 6.39 -9.25
CA SER A 51 -10.64 5.85 -8.28
C SER A 51 -10.29 4.41 -7.88
N GLU A 52 -9.82 3.62 -8.82
CA GLU A 52 -9.42 2.23 -8.56
C GLU A 52 -8.16 2.17 -7.70
N ALA A 53 -7.20 3.05 -7.97
CA ALA A 53 -5.97 3.14 -7.18
C ALA A 53 -6.28 3.56 -5.74
N GLN A 54 -7.18 4.53 -5.56
CA GLN A 54 -7.61 4.98 -4.24
C GLN A 54 -8.34 3.87 -3.49
N ARG A 55 -9.18 3.12 -4.18
CA ARG A 55 -9.88 1.99 -3.59
C ARG A 55 -8.91 0.90 -3.16
N LEU A 56 -7.91 0.60 -4.00
CA LEU A 56 -6.89 -0.39 -3.66
C LEU A 56 -6.18 0.00 -2.38
N ARG A 57 -5.75 1.25 -2.27
CA ARG A 57 -5.07 1.73 -1.07
C ARG A 57 -5.96 1.61 0.16
N HIS A 58 -7.22 2.01 0.03
CA HIS A 58 -8.17 1.92 1.13
C HIS A 58 -8.34 0.48 1.60
N LEU A 59 -8.45 -0.45 0.66
CA LEU A 59 -8.59 -1.87 0.97
C LEU A 59 -7.33 -2.43 1.63
N GLU A 60 -6.16 -1.98 1.22
CA GLU A 60 -4.91 -2.40 1.84
C GLU A 60 -4.81 -1.92 3.28
N GLU A 61 -5.22 -0.68 3.54
CA GLU A 61 -5.22 -0.13 4.89
C GLU A 61 -6.20 -0.87 5.78
N GLU A 62 -7.39 -1.13 5.27
CA GLU A 62 -8.41 -1.86 5.99
C GLU A 62 -7.96 -3.28 6.29
N ASN A 63 -7.35 -3.93 5.29
CA ASN A 63 -6.81 -5.28 5.45
C ASN A 63 -5.73 -5.32 6.53
N GLY A 64 -4.84 -4.33 6.55
CA GLY A 64 -3.81 -4.22 7.57
C GLY A 64 -4.39 -4.09 8.97
N LYS A 65 -5.43 -3.26 9.13
CA LYS A 65 -6.10 -3.08 10.41
C LYS A 65 -6.78 -4.36 10.87
N LEU A 66 -7.45 -5.05 9.95
CA LEU A 66 -8.12 -6.31 10.26
C LEU A 66 -7.13 -7.38 10.69
N LYS A 67 -5.99 -7.46 10.00
CA LYS A 67 -4.94 -8.43 10.36
C LYS A 67 -4.39 -8.14 11.76
N GLN A 68 -4.19 -6.87 12.08
CA GLN A 68 -3.72 -6.48 13.40
C GLN A 68 -4.72 -6.87 14.47
N LEU A 69 -5.99 -6.58 14.22
CA LEU A 69 -7.06 -6.90 15.18
C LEU A 69 -7.15 -8.39 15.41
N VAL A 70 -7.09 -9.17 14.34
CA VAL A 70 -7.13 -10.65 14.46
C VAL A 70 -5.94 -11.15 15.25
N ALA A 71 -4.75 -10.61 15.02
CA ALA A 71 -3.55 -11.00 15.77
C ALA A 71 -3.70 -10.70 17.26
N GLU A 72 -4.22 -9.53 17.61
CA GLU A 72 -4.45 -9.14 18.99
C GLU A 72 -5.47 -10.07 19.67
N GLN A 73 -6.55 -10.36 18.98
CA GLN A 73 -7.57 -11.26 19.51
C GLN A 73 -7.03 -12.67 19.71
N ALA A 74 -6.20 -13.15 18.77
CA ALA A 74 -5.58 -14.45 18.89
C ALA A 74 -4.68 -14.53 20.14
N LEU A 75 -3.91 -13.46 20.38
CA LEU A 75 -3.07 -13.40 21.58
C LEU A 75 -3.88 -13.35 22.85
N ASP A 76 -4.99 -12.63 22.86
CA ASP A 76 -5.89 -12.57 24.00
C ASP A 76 -6.47 -13.94 24.30
N ILE A 77 -6.87 -14.69 23.28
CA ILE A 77 -7.41 -16.02 23.44
C ILE A 77 -6.37 -16.96 24.04
N VAL A 78 -5.13 -16.90 23.55
CA VAL A 78 -4.03 -17.70 24.10
C VAL A 78 -3.81 -17.34 25.56
N GLY A 79 -3.81 -16.05 25.88
CA GLY A 79 -3.64 -15.58 27.25
C GLY A 79 -4.73 -16.07 28.18
N PHE A 80 -5.99 -15.98 27.76
CA PHE A 80 -7.11 -16.46 28.56
C PHE A 80 -7.06 -17.97 28.75
N LYS A 81 -6.71 -18.72 27.71
CA LYS A 81 -6.56 -20.17 27.85
C LYS A 81 -5.48 -20.53 28.84
N ALA A 82 -4.36 -19.80 28.80
CA ALA A 82 -3.28 -20.05 29.76
C ALA A 82 -3.71 -19.78 31.18
N VAL A 83 -4.45 -18.70 31.43
CA VAL A 83 -4.97 -18.37 32.76
C VAL A 83 -5.93 -19.43 33.24
N LEU A 84 -6.85 -19.85 32.36
CA LEU A 84 -7.85 -20.89 32.74
C LEU A 84 -7.22 -22.23 33.02
N SER A 85 -6.15 -22.57 32.30
CA SER A 85 -5.46 -23.85 32.50
C SER A 85 -4.62 -23.88 33.79
N ARG A 86 -4.31 -22.69 34.34
CA ARG A 86 -3.48 -22.59 35.55
C ARG A 86 -4.25 -22.50 36.82
N LYS A 87 -5.51 -22.66 36.75
CA LYS A 87 -6.32 -22.50 37.94
C LYS A 87 -6.08 -23.64 38.88
N TRP A 88 -5.18 -23.60 39.70
CA TRP A 88 -4.89 -24.64 40.67
C TRP A 88 -4.86 -26.01 40.04
#